data_278d8c06c1a4c6691ff014a1787376da
#
_entry.id   278d8c06c1a4c6691ff014a1787376da
#
_cell.length_a   1.000
_cell.length_b   1.000
_cell.length_c   1.000
_cell.angle_alpha   90.00
_cell.angle_beta   90.00
_cell.angle_gamma   90.00
#
_symmetry.space_group_name_H-M   'P 1'
#
loop_
_entity.id
_entity.type
_entity.pdbx_description
1 polymer ?
#
loop_
_entity_poly.entity_id
_entity_poly.type
_entity_poly.pdbx_seq_one_letter_code
_entity_poly.pdbx_strand_id
1 'polypeptide(L)' 'MPDDAGFDRMVRAAIRTHQLVASHGTPAMQLLSRLLMMEIGFEIAARQDGDRPANDNPDEAED' A
#
# COMPACT_ATOMS: atom_id res chain seq x y z
N MET A 1 16.05 -3.21 4.06
CA MET A 1 16.34 -4.26 3.25
C MET A 1 16.31 -3.93 1.83
N PRO A 2 16.98 -4.69 1.07
CA PRO A 2 17.11 -4.37 -0.35
C PRO A 2 15.78 -4.31 -1.08
N ASP A 3 14.83 -5.09 -0.65
CA ASP A 3 13.58 -5.09 -1.38
C ASP A 3 12.73 -3.87 -1.15
N ASP A 4 13.08 -3.07 -0.16
CA ASP A 4 12.29 -1.88 0.10
C ASP A 4 12.36 -0.88 -1.03
N ALA A 5 13.50 -0.80 -1.69
CA ALA A 5 13.62 0.13 -2.82
C ALA A 5 12.77 -0.32 -4.00
N GLY A 6 12.73 -1.63 -4.25
CA GLY A 6 11.89 -2.15 -5.32
C GLY A 6 10.42 -1.99 -5.01
N PHE A 7 10.03 -2.28 -3.77
CA PHE A 7 8.66 -2.12 -3.37
C PHE A 7 8.23 -0.66 -3.45
N ASP A 8 9.07 0.25 -2.97
CA ASP A 8 8.77 1.68 -3.02
C ASP A 8 8.59 2.15 -4.46
N ARG A 9 9.46 1.69 -5.35
CA ARG A 9 9.35 2.03 -6.76
C ARG A 9 8.04 1.51 -7.34
N MET A 10 7.67 0.29 -6.98
CA MET A 10 6.42 -0.30 -7.44
C MET A 10 5.23 0.52 -6.97
N VAL A 11 5.25 0.95 -5.71
CA VAL A 11 4.14 1.73 -5.15
C VAL A 11 4.00 3.05 -5.91
N ARG A 12 5.10 3.71 -6.20
CA ARG A 12 5.05 4.98 -6.93
C ARG A 12 4.49 4.77 -8.33
N ALA A 13 4.91 3.71 -8.99
CA ALA A 13 4.40 3.40 -10.32
C ALA A 13 2.91 3.07 -10.27
N ALA A 14 2.48 2.37 -9.24
CA ALA A 14 1.08 2.02 -9.08
C ALA A 14 0.23 3.26 -8.87
N ILE A 15 0.71 4.19 -8.06
CA ILE A 15 -0.01 5.45 -7.83
C ILE A 15 -0.17 6.19 -9.15
N ARG A 16 0.89 6.28 -9.91
CA ARG A 16 0.84 6.98 -11.19
C ARG A 16 -0.14 6.29 -12.14
N THR A 17 -0.06 4.97 -12.20
CA THR A 17 -0.97 4.21 -13.05
C THR A 17 -2.41 4.41 -12.60
N HIS A 18 -2.64 4.41 -11.28
CA HIS A 18 -3.98 4.61 -10.75
C HIS A 18 -4.54 5.97 -11.19
N GLN A 19 -3.71 7.01 -11.16
CA GLN A 19 -4.15 8.33 -11.59
C GLN A 19 -4.52 8.33 -13.07
N LEU A 20 -3.74 7.66 -13.89
CA LEU A 20 -4.04 7.56 -15.31
C LEU A 20 -5.29 6.74 -15.58
N VAL A 21 -5.46 5.66 -14.83
CA VAL A 21 -6.65 4.83 -14.96
C VAL A 21 -7.89 5.62 -14.54
N ALA A 22 -7.78 6.41 -13.49
CA ALA A 22 -8.92 7.22 -13.05
C ALA A 22 -9.36 8.20 -14.13
N SER A 23 -8.43 8.70 -14.92
CA SER A 23 -8.74 9.66 -15.96
C SER A 23 -9.14 9.02 -17.28
N HIS A 24 -8.57 7.88 -17.61
CA HIS A 24 -8.71 7.33 -18.95
C HIS A 24 -9.20 5.88 -18.98
N GLY A 25 -9.27 5.21 -17.85
CA GLY A 25 -9.61 3.81 -17.82
C GLY A 25 -11.11 3.56 -17.86
N THR A 26 -11.47 2.32 -18.14
CA THR A 26 -12.86 1.89 -18.08
C THR A 26 -13.29 1.75 -16.63
N PRO A 27 -14.61 1.67 -16.37
CA PRO A 27 -15.07 1.44 -15.00
C PRO A 27 -14.49 0.18 -14.38
N ALA A 28 -14.32 -0.88 -15.16
CA ALA A 28 -13.74 -2.11 -14.63
C ALA A 28 -12.28 -1.90 -14.26
N MET A 29 -11.54 -1.18 -15.10
CA MET A 29 -10.14 -0.87 -14.80
C MET A 29 -10.03 -0.01 -13.55
N GLN A 30 -10.94 0.94 -13.41
CA GLN A 30 -10.92 1.82 -12.25
C GLN A 30 -11.16 1.04 -10.97
N LEU A 31 -12.09 0.09 -11.01
CA LEU A 31 -12.34 -0.74 -9.84
C LEU A 31 -11.11 -1.59 -9.49
N LEU A 32 -10.51 -2.24 -10.50
CA LEU A 32 -9.34 -3.07 -10.25
C LEU A 32 -8.17 -2.25 -9.73
N SER A 33 -8.00 -1.05 -10.27
CA SER A 33 -6.95 -0.17 -9.82
C SER A 33 -7.16 0.24 -8.37
N ARG A 34 -8.41 0.51 -7.99
CA ARG A 34 -8.71 0.87 -6.62
C ARG A 34 -8.41 -0.29 -5.67
N LEU A 35 -8.78 -1.51 -6.08
CA LEU A 35 -8.49 -2.68 -5.27
C LEU A 35 -6.99 -2.90 -5.11
N LEU A 36 -6.24 -2.66 -6.19
CA LEU A 36 -4.79 -2.75 -6.10
C LEU A 36 -4.24 -1.75 -5.09
N MET A 37 -4.74 -0.52 -5.11
CA MET A 37 -4.25 0.49 -4.18
C MET A 37 -4.58 0.11 -2.73
N MET A 38 -5.74 -0.51 -2.51
CA MET A 38 -6.10 -0.97 -1.18
C MET A 38 -5.14 -2.08 -0.73
N GLU A 39 -4.83 -3.00 -1.61
CA GLU A 39 -3.92 -4.07 -1.28
C GLU A 39 -2.53 -3.54 -0.96
N ILE A 40 -2.08 -2.55 -1.72
CA ILE A 40 -0.80 -1.92 -1.45
C ILE A 40 -0.82 -1.26 -0.07
N GLY A 41 -1.92 -0.62 0.27
CA GLY A 41 -2.06 -0.01 1.60
C GLY A 41 -1.96 -1.03 2.72
N PHE A 42 -2.60 -2.19 2.55
CA PHE A 42 -2.50 -3.26 3.52
C PHE A 42 -1.07 -3.75 3.66
N GLU A 43 -0.37 -3.87 2.54
CA GLU A 43 1.01 -4.34 2.57
C GLU A 43 1.92 -3.32 3.26
N ILE A 44 1.71 -2.05 3.00
CA ILE A 44 2.49 -1.01 3.67
C ILE A 44 2.27 -1.09 5.18
N ALA A 45 1.02 -1.24 5.59
CA ALA A 45 0.72 -1.35 7.01
C ALA A 45 1.36 -2.58 7.63
N ALA A 46 1.34 -3.70 6.92
CA ALA A 46 1.94 -4.92 7.42
C ALA A 46 3.44 -4.77 7.58
N ARG A 47 4.09 -4.07 6.65
CA ARG A 47 5.53 -3.85 6.74
C ARG A 47 5.88 -2.94 7.90
N GLN A 48 5.05 -1.93 8.15
CA GLN A 48 5.28 -1.05 9.27
C GLN A 48 5.10 -1.78 10.59
N ASP A 49 4.09 -2.63 10.67
CA ASP A 49 3.88 -3.43 11.86
C ASP A 49 5.05 -4.36 12.11
N GLY A 50 5.60 -4.93 11.06
CA GLY A 50 6.74 -5.81 11.19
C GLY A 50 7.98 -5.11 11.69
N ASP A 51 8.10 -3.81 11.43
CA ASP A 51 9.25 -3.04 11.86
C ASP A 51 9.10 -2.54 13.28
N ARG A 52 7.93 -2.59 13.85
CA ARG A 52 7.72 -2.06 15.17
C ARG A 52 8.20 -3.03 16.22
N PRO A 53 8.65 -2.51 17.34
CA PRO A 53 8.94 -3.38 18.47
C PRO A 53 7.67 -4.09 18.90
N ALA A 54 7.83 -5.26 19.40
CA ALA A 54 6.68 -6.05 19.75
C ALA A 54 5.78 -5.37 20.74
N ASN A 55 6.27 -4.47 21.49
CA ASN A 55 5.49 -3.88 22.47
C ASN A 55 4.58 -2.90 22.01
N ASP A 56 4.46 -2.69 21.34
CA ASP A 56 3.59 -1.69 21.06
C ASP A 56 2.22 -1.93 21.13
N ASN A 57 2.51 -2.20 21.56
CA ASN A 57 1.46 -2.19 21.77
C ASN A 57 0.58 -1.89 22.14
N PRO A 58 0.40 -1.69 22.27
CA PRO A 58 -0.39 -1.34 22.60
C PRO A 58 -1.24 -1.30 22.85
N ASP A 59 -0.85 -1.28 22.94
CA ASP A 59 -1.52 -1.13 23.30
C ASP A 59 -2.08 -1.01 23.56
N GLU A 60 -1.42 -1.10 23.52
CA GLU A 60 -1.68 -0.83 23.82
C GLU A 60 -2.35 -0.50 24.01
N ALA A 61 -2.07 -0.46 24.02
CA ALA A 61 -2.56 -0.02 24.33
C ALA A 61 -3.51 0.29 24.44
N GLU A 62 -3.37 0.23 24.38
CA GLU A 62 -4.09 0.59 24.64
C GLU A 62 -4.92 0.86 25.06
N ASP A 63 -4.59 0.97 25.16
CA ASP A 63 -5.28 1.13 25.68
C ASP A 63 -5.93 1.32 26.08
#